data_f4a05940a7c790108a2c803e2dab5422
#
_entry.id   f4a05940a7c790108a2c803e2dab5422
#
_cell.length_a   1.000
_cell.length_b   1.000
_cell.length_c   1.000
_cell.angle_alpha   90.00
_cell.angle_beta   90.00
_cell.angle_gamma   90.00
#
_symmetry.space_group_name_H-M   'P 1'
#
loop_
_entity.id
_entity.type
_entity.pdbx_description
1 polymer ?
#
loop_
_entity_poly.entity_id
_entity_poly.type
_entity_poly.pdbx_seq_one_letter_code
_entity_poly.pdbx_strand_id
1 'polypeptide(L)'
;MRRLDTGESASSNGIYMAIGIGVGCAVVVIVLSWYFYCHRPAKHSPASFSTHGEREYSKYKEEPDATSTLPTYYARSTECDLGPLLPYRVAAKEIELWHVLASGAHGEVHLGEYKRETVAIKKLYDGQSTDDDIRRFVDEIVTMTRFDHPRIVSLIGVVWYSPPAPLRLQCVMEYMDQGNLLDYCTNSNDSSFPYTFKATVALHIAKALAYIHAIPIVHRDLKSKNILLDGRKGAKITDFASAKAMLDNVATMTQGIGTFRWLAPEVLLESRCSAAADIYSLGVIMTEMSAYRRPYSELVDEKGKPLSEVKIMQQISKGSLRPTCSATAPTWWKDWSAQCMAADAKDRPTATLLVNVIESFTSAPSQV
;
A
#
# COMPACT_ATOMS: atom_id res chain seq x y z
N MET A 1 -37.12 -1.55 83.99
CA MET A 1 -38.42 -1.00 83.61
C MET A 1 -38.27 -0.14 82.37
N ARG A 2 -39.06 -0.38 81.26
CA ARG A 2 -39.21 0.28 79.93
C ARG A 2 -38.06 0.05 78.91
N ARG A 3 -38.23 -0.89 77.99
CA ARG A 3 -38.80 -0.90 76.64
C ARG A 3 -38.30 0.29 75.80
N LEU A 4 -37.36 0.14 74.84
CA LEU A 4 -37.45 -0.34 73.49
C LEU A 4 -38.41 0.42 72.59
N ASP A 5 -37.86 0.98 71.51
CA ASP A 5 -38.44 0.73 70.22
C ASP A 5 -37.36 0.84 69.10
N THR A 6 -37.33 -0.17 68.28
CA THR A 6 -36.52 -0.33 67.11
C THR A 6 -37.26 0.21 65.91
N GLY A 7 -36.66 1.14 65.17
CA GLY A 7 -37.16 1.61 63.87
C GLY A 7 -36.22 1.14 62.79
N GLU A 8 -36.67 0.24 61.97
CA GLU A 8 -36.00 -0.17 60.71
C GLU A 8 -36.02 0.97 59.71
N SER A 9 -34.85 1.47 59.29
CA SER A 9 -34.69 2.24 58.08
C SER A 9 -34.30 1.33 56.94
N ALA A 10 -35.27 0.94 56.13
CA ALA A 10 -35.05 0.22 54.90
C ALA A 10 -34.19 1.04 53.95
N SER A 11 -33.07 0.44 53.60
CA SER A 11 -31.99 0.97 52.80
C SER A 11 -32.44 1.33 51.37
N SER A 12 -32.50 2.60 51.03
CA SER A 12 -32.67 3.11 49.64
C SER A 12 -31.50 2.78 48.71
N ASN A 13 -30.39 2.30 49.26
CA ASN A 13 -29.18 1.99 48.48
C ASN A 13 -29.29 0.73 47.62
N GLY A 14 -30.17 -0.23 47.94
CA GLY A 14 -30.39 -1.43 47.15
C GLY A 14 -31.06 -1.19 45.80
N ILE A 15 -31.94 -0.19 45.70
CA ILE A 15 -32.70 0.14 44.47
C ILE A 15 -31.79 0.82 43.44
N TYR A 16 -30.91 1.72 43.85
CA TYR A 16 -29.98 2.39 42.97
C TYR A 16 -28.89 1.42 42.45
N MET A 17 -28.48 0.43 43.21
CA MET A 17 -27.51 -0.58 42.75
C MET A 17 -28.14 -1.52 41.72
N ALA A 18 -29.41 -1.90 41.87
CA ALA A 18 -30.12 -2.73 40.89
C ALA A 18 -30.39 -2.01 39.57
N ILE A 19 -30.71 -0.72 39.63
CA ILE A 19 -30.92 0.10 38.42
C ILE A 19 -29.59 0.36 37.68
N GLY A 20 -28.49 0.62 38.39
CA GLY A 20 -27.15 0.81 37.80
C GLY A 20 -26.63 -0.42 37.07
N ILE A 21 -26.83 -1.62 37.61
CA ILE A 21 -26.43 -2.89 36.98
C ILE A 21 -27.30 -3.17 35.74
N GLY A 22 -28.59 -2.89 35.77
CA GLY A 22 -29.51 -3.08 34.64
C GLY A 22 -29.15 -2.17 33.42
N VAL A 23 -28.81 -0.91 33.67
CA VAL A 23 -28.43 0.05 32.60
C VAL A 23 -27.06 -0.31 32.03
N GLY A 24 -26.10 -0.71 32.86
CA GLY A 24 -24.78 -1.17 32.40
C GLY A 24 -24.87 -2.39 31.49
N CYS A 25 -25.68 -3.39 31.84
CA CYS A 25 -25.91 -4.58 31.02
C CYS A 25 -26.60 -4.26 29.69
N ALA A 26 -27.56 -3.34 29.68
CA ALA A 26 -28.23 -2.90 28.43
C ALA A 26 -27.27 -2.20 27.45
N VAL A 27 -26.41 -1.33 27.94
CA VAL A 27 -25.40 -0.65 27.13
C VAL A 27 -24.39 -1.65 26.55
N VAL A 28 -23.92 -2.62 27.34
CA VAL A 28 -23.00 -3.67 26.87
C VAL A 28 -23.65 -4.53 25.79
N VAL A 29 -24.92 -4.90 25.95
CA VAL A 29 -25.65 -5.69 24.94
C VAL A 29 -25.85 -4.89 23.65
N ILE A 30 -26.13 -3.60 23.72
CA ILE A 30 -26.26 -2.73 22.54
C ILE A 30 -24.92 -2.59 21.82
N VAL A 31 -23.83 -2.36 22.57
CA VAL A 31 -22.47 -2.24 21.99
C VAL A 31 -22.02 -3.56 21.36
N LEU A 32 -22.26 -4.69 22.00
CA LEU A 32 -21.94 -6.00 21.46
C LEU A 32 -22.83 -6.32 20.24
N SER A 33 -24.12 -5.99 20.27
CA SER A 33 -24.99 -6.19 19.10
C SER A 33 -24.56 -5.35 17.92
N TRP A 34 -24.17 -4.09 18.16
CA TRP A 34 -23.63 -3.20 17.12
C TRP A 34 -22.27 -3.70 16.60
N TYR A 35 -21.39 -4.17 17.49
CA TYR A 35 -20.12 -4.79 17.13
C TYR A 35 -20.31 -6.04 16.24
N PHE A 36 -21.21 -6.95 16.63
CA PHE A 36 -21.55 -8.13 15.84
C PHE A 36 -22.30 -7.80 14.53
N TYR A 37 -23.05 -6.71 14.50
CA TYR A 37 -23.68 -6.23 13.28
C TYR A 37 -22.66 -5.69 12.30
N CYS A 38 -21.69 -4.91 12.78
CA CYS A 38 -20.61 -4.34 11.95
C CYS A 38 -19.54 -5.39 11.54
N HIS A 39 -19.38 -6.47 12.33
CA HIS A 39 -18.37 -7.51 12.08
C HIS A 39 -18.98 -8.87 11.69
N ARG A 40 -20.21 -8.87 11.19
CA ARG A 40 -20.74 -10.10 10.58
C ARG A 40 -19.87 -10.46 9.38
N PRO A 41 -19.20 -11.64 9.38
CA PRO A 41 -18.61 -12.14 8.15
C PRO A 41 -19.73 -12.28 7.13
N ALA A 42 -19.53 -11.71 5.94
CA ALA A 42 -20.44 -11.90 4.83
C ALA A 42 -20.61 -13.42 4.63
N LYS A 43 -21.81 -13.93 4.83
CA LYS A 43 -22.12 -15.30 4.45
C LYS A 43 -21.97 -15.40 2.95
N HIS A 44 -20.88 -15.95 2.49
CA HIS A 44 -20.77 -16.44 1.12
C HIS A 44 -21.83 -17.55 0.94
N SER A 45 -23.01 -17.15 0.51
CA SER A 45 -23.88 -18.03 -0.25
C SER A 45 -23.22 -18.18 -1.63
N PRO A 46 -23.13 -19.39 -2.20
CA PRO A 46 -22.75 -19.51 -3.59
C PRO A 46 -23.84 -18.81 -4.40
N ALA A 47 -23.57 -17.56 -4.80
CA ALA A 47 -24.45 -16.83 -5.68
C ALA A 47 -24.48 -17.60 -7.00
N SER A 48 -25.64 -18.13 -7.32
CA SER A 48 -26.02 -18.51 -8.68
C SER A 48 -25.57 -17.38 -9.61
N PHE A 49 -24.73 -17.73 -10.56
CA PHE A 49 -24.22 -16.89 -11.63
C PHE A 49 -25.42 -16.22 -12.31
N SER A 50 -25.70 -14.99 -11.96
CA SER A 50 -26.74 -14.19 -12.58
C SER A 50 -26.16 -13.61 -13.86
N THR A 51 -26.72 -14.04 -15.00
CA THR A 51 -26.44 -13.58 -16.37
C THR A 51 -26.73 -12.08 -16.60
N HIS A 52 -26.80 -11.25 -15.56
CA HIS A 52 -27.06 -9.82 -15.68
C HIS A 52 -25.81 -8.99 -16.04
N GLY A 53 -24.61 -9.46 -15.71
CA GLY A 53 -23.36 -8.78 -16.07
C GLY A 53 -23.08 -8.79 -17.59
N GLU A 54 -23.45 -9.88 -18.27
CA GLU A 54 -23.25 -9.99 -19.74
C GLU A 54 -24.19 -9.07 -20.55
N ARG A 55 -25.38 -8.73 -20.03
CA ARG A 55 -26.28 -7.82 -20.73
C ARG A 55 -25.89 -6.34 -20.61
N GLU A 56 -25.20 -5.95 -19.57
CA GLU A 56 -24.70 -4.57 -19.44
C GLU A 56 -23.45 -4.34 -20.30
N TYR A 57 -22.58 -5.34 -20.43
CA TYR A 57 -21.40 -5.29 -21.29
C TYR A 57 -21.74 -5.18 -22.79
N SER A 58 -22.87 -5.76 -23.21
CA SER A 58 -23.34 -5.73 -24.60
C SER A 58 -23.87 -4.35 -25.05
N LYS A 59 -24.17 -3.45 -24.12
CA LYS A 59 -24.78 -2.15 -24.43
C LYS A 59 -23.77 -1.09 -24.89
N TYR A 60 -22.46 -1.35 -24.73
CA TYR A 60 -21.37 -0.41 -25.04
C TYR A 60 -20.55 -0.85 -26.28
N LYS A 61 -21.17 -1.56 -27.22
CA LYS A 61 -20.49 -2.17 -28.37
C LYS A 61 -20.10 -1.23 -29.52
N GLU A 62 -20.40 0.07 -29.46
CA GLU A 62 -19.96 1.02 -30.48
C GLU A 62 -18.80 1.89 -29.94
N GLU A 63 -17.57 1.43 -30.18
CA GLU A 63 -16.35 2.19 -29.94
C GLU A 63 -16.05 3.10 -31.11
N PRO A 64 -15.72 4.40 -30.87
CA PRO A 64 -15.04 5.21 -31.87
C PRO A 64 -13.60 4.69 -32.06
N ASP A 65 -13.15 4.65 -33.30
CA ASP A 65 -11.82 4.22 -33.73
C ASP A 65 -10.71 4.91 -32.91
N ALA A 66 -9.63 4.20 -32.59
CA ALA A 66 -8.51 4.65 -31.74
C ALA A 66 -7.80 5.92 -32.24
N THR A 67 -8.17 6.41 -33.42
CA THR A 67 -7.62 7.61 -34.08
C THR A 67 -8.44 8.89 -33.87
N SER A 68 -9.60 8.82 -33.18
CA SER A 68 -10.42 10.02 -32.98
C SER A 68 -9.83 10.95 -31.92
N THR A 69 -9.64 12.22 -32.26
CA THR A 69 -9.34 13.32 -31.33
C THR A 69 -10.38 13.34 -30.21
N LEU A 70 -9.94 13.48 -28.94
CA LEU A 70 -10.84 13.62 -27.79
C LEU A 70 -11.88 14.71 -28.07
N PRO A 71 -13.19 14.42 -27.95
CA PRO A 71 -14.20 15.46 -28.06
C PRO A 71 -14.01 16.51 -26.95
N THR A 72 -14.13 17.77 -27.26
CA THR A 72 -14.03 18.94 -26.35
C THR A 72 -14.92 18.84 -25.11
N TYR A 73 -15.85 17.89 -25.08
CA TYR A 73 -16.77 17.62 -23.98
C TYR A 73 -16.07 16.99 -22.75
N TYR A 74 -14.95 16.25 -22.91
CA TYR A 74 -14.19 15.67 -21.80
C TYR A 74 -13.58 16.72 -20.88
N ALA A 75 -13.19 17.86 -21.44
CA ALA A 75 -12.58 18.96 -20.69
C ALA A 75 -13.56 19.62 -19.67
N ARG A 76 -14.85 19.30 -19.72
CA ARG A 76 -15.86 19.94 -18.87
C ARG A 76 -16.41 19.13 -17.71
N SER A 77 -16.27 17.79 -17.73
CA SER A 77 -16.90 16.95 -16.69
C SER A 77 -15.96 16.49 -15.58
N THR A 78 -14.62 16.42 -15.81
CA THR A 78 -13.66 15.93 -14.79
C THR A 78 -12.38 16.77 -14.67
N GLU A 79 -12.18 17.85 -15.45
CA GLU A 79 -10.92 18.66 -15.47
C GLU A 79 -9.62 17.81 -15.57
N CYS A 80 -9.70 16.56 -16.03
CA CYS A 80 -8.55 15.68 -16.19
C CYS A 80 -8.01 15.77 -17.61
N ASP A 81 -6.73 16.14 -17.77
CA ASP A 81 -6.04 16.11 -19.05
C ASP A 81 -5.56 14.68 -19.36
N LEU A 82 -6.23 14.01 -20.30
CA LEU A 82 -5.84 12.69 -20.81
C LEU A 82 -4.87 12.76 -21.99
N GLY A 83 -4.48 13.96 -22.44
CA GLY A 83 -3.54 14.15 -23.56
C GLY A 83 -2.25 13.33 -23.41
N PRO A 84 -1.57 13.35 -22.24
CA PRO A 84 -0.37 12.56 -22.00
C PRO A 84 -0.58 11.04 -22.11
N LEU A 85 -1.81 10.53 -21.95
CA LEU A 85 -2.16 9.11 -22.00
C LEU A 85 -2.54 8.63 -23.41
N LEU A 86 -2.76 9.52 -24.37
CA LEU A 86 -3.14 9.15 -25.74
C LEU A 86 -2.19 8.14 -26.42
N PRO A 87 -0.85 8.27 -26.28
CA PRO A 87 0.07 7.29 -26.86
C PRO A 87 -0.06 5.87 -26.29
N TYR A 88 -0.64 5.76 -25.10
CA TYR A 88 -0.82 4.48 -24.36
C TYR A 88 -2.23 3.92 -24.49
N ARG A 89 -3.11 4.56 -25.28
CA ARG A 89 -4.50 4.13 -25.38
C ARG A 89 -4.61 2.77 -26.03
N VAL A 90 -5.35 1.86 -25.35
CA VAL A 90 -5.65 0.50 -25.78
C VAL A 90 -7.16 0.36 -25.94
N ALA A 91 -7.62 -0.39 -26.96
CA ALA A 91 -9.04 -0.65 -27.13
C ALA A 91 -9.54 -1.62 -26.07
N ALA A 92 -10.68 -1.30 -25.44
CA ALA A 92 -11.24 -2.13 -24.36
C ALA A 92 -11.51 -3.58 -24.77
N LYS A 93 -11.86 -3.82 -26.06
CA LYS A 93 -12.07 -5.17 -26.61
C LYS A 93 -10.82 -6.05 -26.70
N GLU A 94 -9.63 -5.45 -26.58
CA GLU A 94 -8.35 -6.16 -26.58
C GLU A 94 -7.94 -6.64 -25.18
N ILE A 95 -8.70 -6.25 -24.15
CA ILE A 95 -8.44 -6.60 -22.74
C ILE A 95 -9.47 -7.62 -22.27
N GLU A 96 -8.99 -8.74 -21.75
CA GLU A 96 -9.80 -9.72 -21.02
C GLU A 96 -9.50 -9.63 -19.54
N LEU A 97 -10.52 -9.42 -18.71
CA LEU A 97 -10.41 -9.41 -17.26
C LEU A 97 -10.73 -10.81 -16.72
N TRP A 98 -9.85 -11.35 -15.87
CA TRP A 98 -10.05 -12.65 -15.24
C TRP A 98 -10.52 -12.49 -13.79
N HIS A 99 -9.65 -12.73 -12.81
CA HIS A 99 -10.01 -12.65 -11.40
C HIS A 99 -9.25 -11.53 -10.68
N VAL A 100 -9.77 -11.12 -9.53
CA VAL A 100 -9.16 -10.09 -8.68
C VAL A 100 -7.90 -10.63 -8.03
N LEU A 101 -6.78 -9.93 -8.20
CA LEU A 101 -5.51 -10.18 -7.52
C LEU A 101 -5.43 -9.46 -6.19
N ALA A 102 -5.92 -8.22 -6.14
CA ALA A 102 -5.87 -7.38 -4.95
C ALA A 102 -7.01 -6.36 -4.95
N SER A 103 -7.50 -6.01 -3.74
CA SER A 103 -8.47 -4.95 -3.52
C SER A 103 -7.92 -3.94 -2.52
N GLY A 104 -8.08 -2.66 -2.80
CA GLY A 104 -7.61 -1.54 -1.97
C GLY A 104 -8.73 -0.57 -1.61
N ALA A 105 -8.38 0.56 -0.99
CA ALA A 105 -9.37 1.58 -0.58
C ALA A 105 -10.08 2.24 -1.77
N HIS A 106 -9.39 2.40 -2.90
CA HIS A 106 -9.89 3.18 -4.04
C HIS A 106 -10.18 2.35 -5.29
N GLY A 107 -9.85 1.05 -5.29
CA GLY A 107 -10.02 0.21 -6.48
C GLY A 107 -9.45 -1.19 -6.33
N GLU A 108 -9.40 -1.91 -7.42
CA GLU A 108 -8.96 -3.29 -7.48
C GLU A 108 -7.99 -3.53 -8.63
N VAL A 109 -7.16 -4.57 -8.47
CA VAL A 109 -6.23 -5.05 -9.50
C VAL A 109 -6.70 -6.44 -9.93
N HIS A 110 -6.90 -6.62 -11.22
CA HIS A 110 -7.29 -7.89 -11.83
C HIS A 110 -6.11 -8.52 -12.55
N LEU A 111 -6.05 -9.85 -12.56
CA LEU A 111 -5.33 -10.58 -13.59
C LEU A 111 -6.14 -10.52 -14.87
N GLY A 112 -5.47 -10.50 -16.01
CA GLY A 112 -6.14 -10.51 -17.31
C GLY A 112 -5.17 -10.78 -18.45
N GLU A 113 -5.67 -10.63 -19.66
CA GLU A 113 -4.89 -10.82 -20.88
C GLU A 113 -4.96 -9.60 -21.79
N TYR A 114 -3.83 -9.27 -22.41
CA TYR A 114 -3.70 -8.31 -23.48
C TYR A 114 -2.73 -8.84 -24.53
N LYS A 115 -3.16 -8.94 -25.80
CA LYS A 115 -2.35 -9.48 -26.92
C LYS A 115 -1.69 -10.83 -26.62
N ARG A 116 -2.40 -11.73 -25.94
CA ARG A 116 -1.94 -13.06 -25.49
C ARG A 116 -0.86 -13.05 -24.41
N GLU A 117 -0.62 -11.88 -23.80
CA GLU A 117 0.29 -11.75 -22.65
C GLU A 117 -0.53 -11.56 -21.38
N THR A 118 -0.10 -12.21 -20.30
CA THR A 118 -0.72 -12.03 -18.98
C THR A 118 -0.36 -10.66 -18.41
N VAL A 119 -1.38 -9.90 -18.01
CA VAL A 119 -1.26 -8.52 -17.51
C VAL A 119 -1.97 -8.33 -16.18
N ALA A 120 -1.56 -7.28 -15.44
CA ALA A 120 -2.28 -6.77 -14.28
C ALA A 120 -3.06 -5.52 -14.68
N ILE A 121 -4.34 -5.44 -14.32
CA ILE A 121 -5.21 -4.34 -14.71
C ILE A 121 -5.78 -3.69 -13.46
N LYS A 122 -5.30 -2.47 -13.14
CA LYS A 122 -5.79 -1.65 -12.02
C LYS A 122 -6.95 -0.81 -12.50
N LYS A 123 -8.05 -0.81 -11.75
CA LYS A 123 -9.22 0.05 -11.99
C LYS A 123 -9.80 0.58 -10.69
N LEU A 124 -10.47 1.72 -10.75
CA LEU A 124 -11.26 2.25 -9.64
C LEU A 124 -12.57 1.48 -9.50
N TYR A 125 -13.19 1.54 -8.31
CA TYR A 125 -14.50 0.95 -8.09
C TYR A 125 -15.58 1.69 -8.88
N ASP A 126 -16.39 0.95 -9.61
CA ASP A 126 -17.51 1.50 -10.40
C ASP A 126 -18.54 2.19 -9.49
N GLY A 127 -18.85 3.45 -9.78
CA GLY A 127 -19.90 4.21 -9.10
C GLY A 127 -19.61 4.62 -7.65
N GLN A 128 -18.39 4.35 -7.14
CA GLN A 128 -17.97 4.74 -5.78
C GLN A 128 -16.80 5.73 -5.79
N SER A 129 -16.16 5.96 -6.92
CA SER A 129 -15.01 6.84 -7.04
C SER A 129 -15.43 8.28 -7.22
N THR A 130 -14.78 9.18 -6.48
CA THR A 130 -14.96 10.63 -6.59
C THR A 130 -14.13 11.18 -7.77
N ASP A 131 -14.42 12.43 -8.18
CA ASP A 131 -13.61 13.13 -9.19
C ASP A 131 -12.15 13.27 -8.74
N ASP A 132 -11.91 13.41 -7.43
CA ASP A 132 -10.56 13.45 -6.87
C ASP A 132 -9.85 12.09 -6.96
N ASP A 133 -10.55 10.97 -6.80
CA ASP A 133 -9.99 9.64 -6.99
C ASP A 133 -9.60 9.42 -8.45
N ILE A 134 -10.44 9.87 -9.38
CA ILE A 134 -10.18 9.80 -10.81
C ILE A 134 -8.95 10.64 -11.17
N ARG A 135 -8.86 11.90 -10.68
CA ARG A 135 -7.68 12.77 -10.91
C ARG A 135 -6.40 12.13 -10.40
N ARG A 136 -6.40 11.64 -9.16
CA ARG A 136 -5.23 10.95 -8.57
C ARG A 136 -4.82 9.73 -9.38
N PHE A 137 -5.79 8.98 -9.88
CA PHE A 137 -5.48 7.81 -10.71
C PHE A 137 -4.92 8.19 -12.08
N VAL A 138 -5.43 9.26 -12.71
CA VAL A 138 -4.84 9.83 -13.93
C VAL A 138 -3.40 10.29 -13.67
N ASP A 139 -3.17 11.05 -12.58
CA ASP A 139 -1.84 11.54 -12.20
C ASP A 139 -0.84 10.40 -11.94
N GLU A 140 -1.30 9.31 -11.29
CA GLU A 140 -0.52 8.09 -11.11
C GLU A 140 -0.08 7.50 -12.45
N ILE A 141 -1.03 7.32 -13.38
CA ILE A 141 -0.74 6.73 -14.70
C ILE A 141 0.17 7.66 -15.51
N VAL A 142 -0.08 8.98 -15.52
CA VAL A 142 0.79 9.98 -16.16
C VAL A 142 2.20 9.92 -15.56
N THR A 143 2.34 9.73 -14.26
CA THR A 143 3.65 9.55 -13.63
C THR A 143 4.34 8.28 -14.15
N MET A 144 3.61 7.18 -14.28
CA MET A 144 4.15 5.92 -14.83
C MET A 144 4.64 6.06 -16.28
N THR A 145 4.01 6.89 -17.11
CA THR A 145 4.48 7.12 -18.52
C THR A 145 5.89 7.71 -18.60
N ARG A 146 6.39 8.28 -17.49
CA ARG A 146 7.73 8.89 -17.43
C ARG A 146 8.84 7.89 -17.14
N PHE A 147 8.50 6.64 -16.83
CA PHE A 147 9.45 5.61 -16.39
C PHE A 147 9.69 4.58 -17.49
N ASP A 148 10.97 4.37 -17.79
CA ASP A 148 11.46 3.24 -18.58
C ASP A 148 12.67 2.64 -17.84
N HIS A 149 12.40 1.68 -16.95
CA HIS A 149 13.45 1.08 -16.13
C HIS A 149 13.09 -0.37 -15.74
N PRO A 150 14.03 -1.34 -15.86
CA PRO A 150 13.74 -2.76 -15.62
C PRO A 150 13.36 -3.12 -14.18
N ARG A 151 13.48 -2.18 -13.22
CA ARG A 151 13.13 -2.36 -11.81
C ARG A 151 11.92 -1.51 -11.37
N ILE A 152 11.18 -1.01 -12.33
CA ILE A 152 9.87 -0.35 -12.12
C ILE A 152 8.83 -1.16 -12.91
N VAL A 153 7.64 -1.32 -12.35
CA VAL A 153 6.54 -2.00 -13.05
C VAL A 153 6.15 -1.19 -14.28
N SER A 154 6.18 -1.82 -15.45
CA SER A 154 5.97 -1.16 -16.73
C SER A 154 4.48 -0.91 -16.98
N LEU A 155 4.15 0.30 -17.43
CA LEU A 155 2.87 0.63 -18.03
C LEU A 155 2.81 0.02 -19.44
N ILE A 156 1.80 -0.79 -19.72
CA ILE A 156 1.57 -1.40 -21.05
C ILE A 156 0.55 -0.58 -21.83
N GLY A 157 -0.52 -0.12 -21.16
CA GLY A 157 -1.55 0.65 -21.82
C GLY A 157 -2.59 1.20 -20.87
N VAL A 158 -3.50 1.99 -21.42
CA VAL A 158 -4.58 2.62 -20.67
C VAL A 158 -5.87 2.49 -21.46
N VAL A 159 -6.91 2.01 -20.79
CA VAL A 159 -8.26 1.92 -21.34
C VAL A 159 -9.14 2.98 -20.70
N TRP A 160 -9.93 3.69 -21.50
CA TRP A 160 -11.01 4.54 -21.01
C TRP A 160 -12.17 4.55 -21.97
N TYR A 161 -13.36 4.75 -21.43
CA TYR A 161 -14.60 4.74 -22.17
C TYR A 161 -15.11 6.16 -22.41
N SER A 162 -15.69 6.38 -23.58
CA SER A 162 -16.25 7.68 -23.99
C SER A 162 -17.62 7.97 -23.33
N PRO A 163 -18.03 9.25 -23.18
CA PRO A 163 -19.36 9.62 -22.69
C PRO A 163 -20.51 8.92 -23.46
N PRO A 164 -21.69 8.74 -22.83
CA PRO A 164 -22.16 9.46 -21.62
C PRO A 164 -21.84 8.81 -20.28
N ALA A 165 -21.06 7.71 -20.25
CA ALA A 165 -20.68 7.05 -19.01
C ALA A 165 -19.62 7.89 -18.25
N PRO A 166 -19.58 7.83 -16.89
CA PRO A 166 -18.47 8.38 -16.13
C PRO A 166 -17.15 7.76 -16.63
N LEU A 167 -16.06 8.55 -16.57
CA LEU A 167 -14.74 8.12 -17.02
C LEU A 167 -14.32 6.85 -16.29
N ARG A 168 -14.41 5.70 -16.97
CA ARG A 168 -13.94 4.41 -16.47
C ARG A 168 -12.54 4.18 -16.98
N LEU A 169 -11.57 4.40 -16.12
CA LEU A 169 -10.17 4.29 -16.44
C LEU A 169 -9.61 2.95 -15.97
N GLN A 170 -8.84 2.27 -16.83
CA GLN A 170 -8.12 1.04 -16.47
C GLN A 170 -6.65 1.22 -16.86
N CYS A 171 -5.75 0.94 -15.93
CA CYS A 171 -4.32 0.94 -16.12
C CYS A 171 -3.84 -0.49 -16.35
N VAL A 172 -3.32 -0.78 -17.54
CA VAL A 172 -2.79 -2.10 -17.92
C VAL A 172 -1.29 -2.10 -17.69
N MET A 173 -0.83 -2.99 -16.83
CA MET A 173 0.57 -3.10 -16.40
C MET A 173 1.09 -4.52 -16.61
N GLU A 174 2.41 -4.67 -16.61
CA GLU A 174 3.01 -6.00 -16.58
C GLU A 174 2.59 -6.77 -15.32
N TYR A 175 2.34 -8.06 -15.48
CA TYR A 175 2.04 -8.94 -14.36
C TYR A 175 3.33 -9.44 -13.68
N MET A 176 3.30 -9.53 -12.35
CA MET A 176 4.39 -10.02 -11.50
C MET A 176 3.91 -11.25 -10.73
N ASP A 177 4.46 -12.43 -11.05
CA ASP A 177 3.91 -13.74 -10.71
C ASP A 177 4.04 -14.18 -9.24
N GLN A 178 4.91 -13.53 -8.45
CA GLN A 178 5.14 -13.87 -7.03
C GLN A 178 4.49 -12.90 -6.04
N GLY A 179 3.69 -11.94 -6.54
CA GLY A 179 2.98 -10.98 -5.69
C GLY A 179 3.89 -9.98 -4.99
N ASN A 180 3.46 -9.45 -3.85
CA ASN A 180 4.19 -8.41 -3.14
C ASN A 180 5.19 -8.97 -2.11
N LEU A 181 6.23 -8.18 -1.82
CA LEU A 181 7.32 -8.55 -0.92
C LEU A 181 6.86 -8.77 0.54
N LEU A 182 5.82 -8.07 1.02
CA LEU A 182 5.33 -8.27 2.38
C LEU A 182 4.79 -9.70 2.55
N ASP A 183 3.90 -10.12 1.65
CA ASP A 183 3.31 -11.45 1.68
C ASP A 183 4.37 -12.52 1.43
N TYR A 184 5.32 -12.24 0.53
CA TYR A 184 6.46 -13.13 0.32
C TYR A 184 7.31 -13.32 1.58
N CYS A 185 7.67 -12.22 2.27
CA CYS A 185 8.43 -12.27 3.53
C CYS A 185 7.70 -13.07 4.60
N THR A 186 6.41 -12.79 4.83
CA THR A 186 5.64 -13.43 5.92
C THR A 186 5.43 -14.93 5.70
N ASN A 187 5.50 -15.39 4.46
CA ASN A 187 5.37 -16.79 4.09
C ASN A 187 6.72 -17.51 3.86
N SER A 188 7.85 -16.83 4.12
CA SER A 188 9.20 -17.34 3.87
C SER A 188 9.97 -17.61 5.16
N ASN A 189 11.15 -18.24 5.01
CA ASN A 189 12.14 -18.48 6.04
C ASN A 189 13.56 -18.37 5.45
N ASP A 190 14.60 -18.59 6.27
CA ASP A 190 16.01 -18.46 5.84
C ASP A 190 16.38 -19.39 4.67
N SER A 191 15.73 -20.55 4.54
CA SER A 191 15.99 -21.48 3.43
C SER A 191 15.34 -21.02 2.12
N SER A 192 14.09 -20.52 2.18
CA SER A 192 13.34 -20.08 0.99
C SER A 192 13.68 -18.65 0.56
N PHE A 193 14.17 -17.82 1.50
CA PHE A 193 14.56 -16.44 1.25
C PHE A 193 15.95 -16.13 1.85
N PRO A 194 17.02 -16.70 1.32
CA PRO A 194 18.39 -16.49 1.81
C PRO A 194 18.88 -15.06 1.59
N TYR A 195 19.93 -14.64 2.32
CA TYR A 195 20.46 -13.27 2.22
C TYR A 195 21.00 -12.92 0.83
N THR A 196 21.43 -13.88 0.04
CA THR A 196 21.78 -13.67 -1.39
C THR A 196 20.59 -13.19 -2.20
N PHE A 197 19.41 -13.77 -1.98
CA PHE A 197 18.19 -13.32 -2.65
C PHE A 197 17.67 -12.00 -2.06
N LYS A 198 17.70 -11.82 -0.73
CA LYS A 198 17.36 -10.53 -0.07
C LYS A 198 18.25 -9.40 -0.61
N ALA A 199 19.55 -9.65 -0.78
CA ALA A 199 20.47 -8.69 -1.37
C ALA A 199 20.10 -8.34 -2.82
N THR A 200 19.71 -9.34 -3.62
CA THR A 200 19.22 -9.10 -4.98
C THR A 200 17.96 -8.24 -5.00
N VAL A 201 17.00 -8.50 -4.10
CA VAL A 201 15.78 -7.68 -3.97
C VAL A 201 16.14 -6.25 -3.55
N ALA A 202 16.98 -6.06 -2.53
CA ALA A 202 17.44 -4.75 -2.08
C ALA A 202 18.18 -3.97 -3.19
N LEU A 203 19.02 -4.67 -3.96
CA LEU A 203 19.72 -4.11 -5.14
C LEU A 203 18.73 -3.62 -6.20
N HIS A 204 17.71 -4.40 -6.50
CA HIS A 204 16.69 -4.03 -7.48
C HIS A 204 15.92 -2.79 -7.03
N ILE A 205 15.55 -2.70 -5.75
CA ILE A 205 14.91 -1.52 -5.17
C ILE A 205 15.86 -0.31 -5.26
N ALA A 206 17.12 -0.47 -4.85
CA ALA A 206 18.11 0.61 -4.90
C ALA A 206 18.33 1.12 -6.34
N LYS A 207 18.35 0.24 -7.36
CA LYS A 207 18.46 0.62 -8.77
C LYS A 207 17.25 1.42 -9.25
N ALA A 208 16.03 1.02 -8.86
CA ALA A 208 14.83 1.79 -9.17
C ALA A 208 14.85 3.16 -8.50
N LEU A 209 15.23 3.24 -7.22
CA LEU A 209 15.37 4.51 -6.50
C LEU A 209 16.44 5.42 -7.13
N ALA A 210 17.59 4.87 -7.51
CA ALA A 210 18.63 5.64 -8.19
C ALA A 210 18.12 6.27 -9.49
N TYR A 211 17.31 5.52 -10.25
CA TYR A 211 16.69 6.02 -11.47
C TYR A 211 15.69 7.15 -11.21
N ILE A 212 14.70 6.96 -10.30
CA ILE A 212 13.68 7.99 -10.05
C ILE A 212 14.27 9.24 -9.37
N HIS A 213 15.27 9.09 -8.51
CA HIS A 213 15.95 10.21 -7.86
C HIS A 213 16.82 11.02 -8.86
N ALA A 214 17.32 10.40 -9.94
CA ALA A 214 18.03 11.11 -11.01
C ALA A 214 17.10 11.99 -11.85
N ILE A 215 15.81 11.67 -11.94
CA ILE A 215 14.77 12.48 -12.62
C ILE A 215 13.93 13.30 -11.63
N PRO A 216 14.51 13.81 -10.58
CA PRO A 216 14.06 14.37 -9.31
C PRO A 216 12.61 14.01 -8.89
N ILE A 217 12.31 12.73 -8.87
CA ILE A 217 11.04 12.18 -8.35
C ILE A 217 11.31 11.43 -7.05
N VAL A 218 10.42 11.60 -6.07
CA VAL A 218 10.40 10.87 -4.79
C VAL A 218 9.17 9.98 -4.76
N HIS A 219 9.32 8.72 -4.36
CA HIS A 219 8.23 7.74 -4.32
C HIS A 219 7.21 8.06 -3.22
N ARG A 220 7.65 8.45 -2.04
CA ARG A 220 6.87 8.89 -0.86
C ARG A 220 6.03 7.82 -0.15
N ASP A 221 5.77 6.69 -0.76
CA ASP A 221 5.03 5.56 -0.17
C ASP A 221 5.76 4.22 -0.39
N LEU A 222 7.10 4.24 -0.27
CA LEU A 222 7.90 3.02 -0.41
C LEU A 222 7.66 2.10 0.78
N LYS A 223 7.15 0.90 0.51
CA LYS A 223 6.88 -0.17 1.49
C LYS A 223 6.90 -1.52 0.81
N SER A 224 7.02 -2.59 1.57
CA SER A 224 7.10 -3.96 1.03
C SER A 224 5.87 -4.38 0.20
N LYS A 225 4.67 -3.82 0.47
CA LYS A 225 3.48 -4.03 -0.37
C LYS A 225 3.62 -3.43 -1.77
N ASN A 226 4.44 -2.39 -1.93
CA ASN A 226 4.67 -1.69 -3.20
C ASN A 226 5.93 -2.20 -3.92
N ILE A 227 6.49 -3.32 -3.47
CA ILE A 227 7.54 -4.07 -4.15
C ILE A 227 6.94 -5.39 -4.63
N LEU A 228 6.89 -5.57 -5.94
CA LEU A 228 6.41 -6.82 -6.55
C LEU A 228 7.57 -7.71 -6.95
N LEU A 229 7.37 -9.01 -6.84
CA LEU A 229 8.35 -10.04 -7.16
C LEU A 229 7.88 -10.86 -8.36
N ASP A 230 8.84 -11.29 -9.18
CA ASP A 230 8.62 -12.18 -10.31
C ASP A 230 9.82 -13.12 -10.47
N GLY A 231 9.53 -14.40 -10.73
CA GLY A 231 10.55 -15.43 -10.81
C GLY A 231 11.58 -15.23 -11.92
N ARG A 232 11.27 -14.46 -12.96
CA ARG A 232 12.17 -14.17 -14.09
C ARG A 232 12.62 -12.71 -14.10
N LYS A 233 11.72 -11.76 -13.79
CA LYS A 233 11.98 -10.32 -13.86
C LYS A 233 12.62 -9.78 -12.57
N GLY A 234 12.54 -10.53 -11.46
CA GLY A 234 13.03 -10.13 -10.14
C GLY A 234 12.11 -9.13 -9.45
N ALA A 235 12.67 -8.27 -8.58
CA ALA A 235 11.88 -7.29 -7.83
C ALA A 235 11.70 -5.99 -8.62
N LYS A 236 10.50 -5.39 -8.53
CA LYS A 236 10.15 -4.10 -9.14
C LYS A 236 9.32 -3.24 -8.20
N ILE A 237 9.52 -1.92 -8.24
CA ILE A 237 8.70 -0.94 -7.53
C ILE A 237 7.42 -0.67 -8.32
N THR A 238 6.30 -0.50 -7.60
CA THR A 238 4.98 -0.15 -8.13
C THR A 238 4.28 0.88 -7.24
N ASP A 239 3.11 1.36 -7.66
CA ASP A 239 2.22 2.28 -6.91
C ASP A 239 2.84 3.68 -6.72
N PHE A 240 2.81 4.46 -7.80
CA PHE A 240 3.33 5.83 -7.84
C PHE A 240 2.25 6.89 -7.55
N ALA A 241 1.11 6.50 -6.95
CA ALA A 241 0.02 7.43 -6.61
C ALA A 241 0.47 8.59 -5.70
N SER A 242 1.46 8.34 -4.85
CA SER A 242 2.05 9.34 -3.94
C SER A 242 3.30 10.02 -4.48
N ALA A 243 3.82 9.57 -5.63
CA ALA A 243 5.06 10.10 -6.19
C ALA A 243 4.90 11.53 -6.70
N LYS A 244 5.86 12.40 -6.41
CA LYS A 244 5.87 13.81 -6.84
C LYS A 244 7.29 14.30 -7.09
N ALA A 245 7.39 15.42 -7.82
CA ALA A 245 8.66 16.11 -7.97
C ALA A 245 9.23 16.59 -6.64
N MET A 246 10.56 16.61 -6.50
CA MET A 246 11.25 17.00 -5.26
C MET A 246 10.92 18.43 -4.79
N LEU A 247 10.50 19.30 -5.69
CA LEU A 247 10.15 20.70 -5.41
C LEU A 247 8.74 20.86 -4.83
N ASP A 248 7.88 19.86 -4.94
CA ASP A 248 6.50 19.91 -4.42
C ASP A 248 6.47 19.53 -2.94
N ASN A 249 6.79 20.48 -2.08
CA ASN A 249 6.95 20.27 -0.63
C ASN A 249 5.65 20.11 0.17
N VAL A 250 4.48 20.09 -0.48
CA VAL A 250 3.20 19.92 0.23
C VAL A 250 2.81 18.43 0.20
N ALA A 251 3.14 17.73 1.28
CA ALA A 251 2.65 16.37 1.47
C ALA A 251 1.20 16.41 1.96
N THR A 252 0.26 16.15 1.08
CA THR A 252 -1.06 15.68 1.49
C THR A 252 -0.91 14.25 2.00
N MET A 253 -0.84 14.07 3.33
CA MET A 253 -0.86 12.74 3.94
C MET A 253 -2.24 12.12 3.79
N THR A 254 -2.51 11.52 2.64
CA THR A 254 -3.66 10.61 2.42
C THR A 254 -3.30 9.16 2.71
N GLN A 255 -2.30 8.93 3.58
CA GLN A 255 -1.82 7.59 3.85
C GLN A 255 -2.73 6.87 4.84
N GLY A 256 -3.21 5.67 4.45
CA GLY A 256 -4.04 4.83 5.28
C GLY A 256 -3.36 4.40 6.59
N ILE A 257 -4.17 4.05 7.59
CA ILE A 257 -3.71 3.54 8.89
C ILE A 257 -2.72 2.39 8.67
N GLY A 258 -1.47 2.56 9.13
CA GLY A 258 -0.42 1.53 9.10
C GLY A 258 0.70 1.72 8.09
N THR A 259 0.64 2.64 7.14
CA THR A 259 1.74 2.96 6.20
C THR A 259 2.88 3.72 6.90
N PHE A 260 2.61 4.44 8.00
CA PHE A 260 3.60 5.21 8.76
C PHE A 260 4.79 4.36 9.26
N ARG A 261 4.68 3.03 9.31
CA ARG A 261 5.75 2.12 9.77
C ARG A 261 7.01 2.15 8.91
N TRP A 262 6.91 2.56 7.65
CA TRP A 262 8.03 2.71 6.72
C TRP A 262 8.49 4.16 6.54
N LEU A 263 7.75 5.13 7.12
CA LEU A 263 8.03 6.55 6.95
C LEU A 263 9.19 7.02 7.81
N ALA A 264 10.00 7.91 7.25
CA ALA A 264 11.05 8.60 7.96
C ALA A 264 10.48 9.59 9.00
N PRO A 265 11.18 9.82 10.13
CA PRO A 265 10.72 10.72 11.19
C PRO A 265 10.36 12.12 10.71
N GLU A 266 11.17 12.69 9.82
CA GLU A 266 10.95 14.03 9.26
C GLU A 266 9.68 14.11 8.40
N VAL A 267 9.28 13.00 7.79
CA VAL A 267 8.03 12.94 7.04
C VAL A 267 6.83 12.97 7.97
N LEU A 268 6.93 12.27 9.12
CA LEU A 268 5.89 12.25 10.15
C LEU A 268 5.75 13.59 10.87
N LEU A 269 6.86 14.33 11.07
CA LEU A 269 6.90 15.59 11.81
C LEU A 269 6.62 16.81 10.94
N GLU A 270 7.24 16.87 9.77
CA GLU A 270 7.34 18.10 8.97
C GLU A 270 6.68 17.97 7.60
N SER A 271 6.16 16.80 7.28
CA SER A 271 5.62 16.47 5.94
C SER A 271 6.64 16.70 4.80
N ARG A 272 7.94 16.71 5.12
CA ARG A 272 9.02 16.89 4.14
C ARG A 272 9.43 15.55 3.55
N CYS A 273 9.11 15.35 2.31
CA CYS A 273 9.53 14.17 1.57
C CYS A 273 10.74 14.49 0.69
N SER A 274 11.77 13.67 0.79
CA SER A 274 13.00 13.78 -0.01
C SER A 274 13.46 12.39 -0.46
N ALA A 275 14.44 12.34 -1.35
CA ALA A 275 15.10 11.09 -1.73
C ALA A 275 15.61 10.31 -0.52
N ALA A 276 16.10 11.01 0.51
CA ALA A 276 16.57 10.39 1.76
C ALA A 276 15.42 9.72 2.56
N ALA A 277 14.17 10.16 2.40
CA ALA A 277 13.01 9.50 3.01
C ALA A 277 12.72 8.14 2.36
N ASP A 278 12.86 8.01 1.03
CA ASP A 278 12.75 6.72 0.33
C ASP A 278 13.88 5.77 0.77
N ILE A 279 15.10 6.30 1.01
CA ILE A 279 16.21 5.50 1.53
C ILE A 279 15.93 4.99 2.95
N TYR A 280 15.33 5.81 3.81
CA TYR A 280 14.88 5.35 5.12
C TYR A 280 13.88 4.19 4.98
N SER A 281 12.90 4.32 4.10
CA SER A 281 11.91 3.28 3.84
C SER A 281 12.57 1.98 3.31
N LEU A 282 13.60 2.08 2.48
CA LEU A 282 14.41 0.92 2.06
C LEU A 282 15.11 0.26 3.26
N GLY A 283 15.69 1.05 4.18
CA GLY A 283 16.27 0.52 5.42
C GLY A 283 15.25 -0.27 6.24
N VAL A 284 14.02 0.24 6.38
CA VAL A 284 12.93 -0.47 7.06
C VAL A 284 12.56 -1.76 6.32
N ILE A 285 12.46 -1.75 4.99
CA ILE A 285 12.21 -2.95 4.17
C ILE A 285 13.33 -3.99 4.36
N MET A 286 14.59 -3.56 4.47
CA MET A 286 15.70 -4.48 4.76
C MET A 286 15.53 -5.16 6.12
N THR A 287 15.11 -4.45 7.16
CA THR A 287 14.81 -5.07 8.46
C THR A 287 13.63 -6.02 8.38
N GLU A 288 12.59 -5.68 7.63
CA GLU A 288 11.41 -6.52 7.40
C GLU A 288 11.78 -7.84 6.71
N MET A 289 12.56 -7.79 5.62
CA MET A 289 13.08 -8.99 4.95
C MET A 289 13.91 -9.87 5.88
N SER A 290 14.68 -9.26 6.77
CA SER A 290 15.52 -9.97 7.75
C SER A 290 14.70 -10.66 8.83
N ALA A 291 13.60 -10.03 9.28
CA ALA A 291 12.81 -10.48 10.41
C ALA A 291 11.58 -11.34 10.00
N TYR A 292 11.26 -11.43 8.71
CA TYR A 292 10.10 -12.14 8.15
C TYR A 292 8.75 -11.69 8.74
N ARG A 293 8.65 -10.45 9.16
CA ARG A 293 7.46 -9.89 9.79
C ARG A 293 7.37 -8.40 9.53
N ARG A 294 6.14 -7.91 9.61
CA ARG A 294 5.86 -6.48 9.49
C ARG A 294 6.65 -5.67 10.54
N PRO A 295 7.21 -4.52 10.17
CA PRO A 295 7.99 -3.69 11.11
C PRO A 295 7.21 -3.38 12.38
N TYR A 296 7.87 -3.50 13.54
CA TYR A 296 7.33 -3.26 14.90
C TYR A 296 6.17 -4.17 15.34
N SER A 297 5.84 -5.23 14.62
CA SER A 297 4.73 -6.13 14.99
C SER A 297 5.03 -6.94 16.25
N GLU A 298 6.28 -7.08 16.65
CA GLU A 298 6.75 -7.75 17.84
C GLU A 298 6.63 -6.93 19.13
N LEU A 299 6.40 -5.62 19.00
CA LEU A 299 6.40 -4.73 20.15
C LEU A 299 5.13 -4.89 20.97
N VAL A 300 5.33 -5.10 22.27
CA VAL A 300 4.25 -5.23 23.25
C VAL A 300 4.38 -4.16 24.35
N ASP A 301 3.26 -3.84 24.99
CA ASP A 301 3.23 -2.98 26.18
C ASP A 301 3.61 -3.78 27.43
N GLU A 302 3.63 -3.11 28.60
CA GLU A 302 3.94 -3.71 29.92
C GLU A 302 2.99 -4.86 30.30
N LYS A 303 1.84 -4.97 29.64
CA LYS A 303 0.85 -6.01 29.85
C LYS A 303 0.92 -7.14 28.82
N GLY A 304 1.95 -7.11 27.92
CA GLY A 304 2.13 -8.10 26.87
C GLY A 304 1.16 -7.93 25.68
N LYS A 305 0.44 -6.81 25.56
CA LYS A 305 -0.44 -6.53 24.42
C LYS A 305 0.34 -5.82 23.32
N PRO A 306 0.00 -6.07 22.04
CA PRO A 306 0.63 -5.34 20.93
C PRO A 306 0.57 -3.84 21.14
N LEU A 307 1.68 -3.16 20.86
CA LEU A 307 1.78 -1.72 21.00
C LEU A 307 0.81 -1.04 20.01
N SER A 308 0.06 -0.04 20.48
CA SER A 308 -0.90 0.66 19.61
C SER A 308 -0.19 1.40 18.47
N GLU A 309 -0.84 1.50 17.30
CA GLU A 309 -0.32 2.19 16.11
C GLU A 309 0.09 3.64 16.43
N VAL A 310 -0.71 4.34 17.26
CA VAL A 310 -0.42 5.72 17.69
C VAL A 310 0.87 5.80 18.50
N LYS A 311 1.09 4.85 19.43
CA LYS A 311 2.32 4.79 20.23
C LYS A 311 3.56 4.54 19.37
N ILE A 312 3.46 3.59 18.43
CA ILE A 312 4.54 3.29 17.48
C ILE A 312 4.87 4.54 16.68
N MET A 313 3.86 5.19 16.08
CA MET A 313 4.04 6.42 15.29
C MET A 313 4.71 7.54 16.10
N GLN A 314 4.26 7.78 17.34
CA GLN A 314 4.87 8.77 18.24
C GLN A 314 6.34 8.48 18.57
N GLN A 315 6.71 7.21 18.75
CA GLN A 315 8.09 6.83 19.04
C GLN A 315 8.98 6.91 17.79
N ILE A 316 8.46 6.58 16.61
CA ILE A 316 9.20 6.78 15.35
C ILE A 316 9.44 8.26 15.12
N SER A 317 8.42 9.12 15.25
CA SER A 317 8.54 10.56 15.03
C SER A 317 9.54 11.22 16.00
N LYS A 318 9.61 10.76 17.26
CA LYS A 318 10.62 11.21 18.24
C LYS A 318 12.03 10.68 17.96
N GLY A 319 12.20 9.78 16.99
CA GLY A 319 13.48 9.13 16.73
C GLY A 319 13.91 8.09 17.75
N SER A 320 13.05 7.77 18.75
CA SER A 320 13.35 6.82 19.82
C SER A 320 13.10 5.36 19.44
N LEU A 321 12.46 5.09 18.31
CA LEU A 321 12.15 3.75 17.84
C LEU A 321 12.63 3.55 16.40
N ARG A 322 13.34 2.44 16.17
CA ARG A 322 13.76 1.94 14.85
C ARG A 322 13.51 0.45 14.80
N PRO A 323 13.12 -0.13 13.64
CA PRO A 323 13.04 -1.58 13.51
C PRO A 323 14.46 -2.17 13.47
N THR A 324 14.59 -3.41 13.90
CA THR A 324 15.89 -4.11 13.97
C THR A 324 15.88 -5.35 13.09
N CYS A 325 17.04 -5.67 12.53
CA CYS A 325 17.25 -6.93 11.83
C CYS A 325 17.20 -8.13 12.77
N SER A 326 16.97 -9.33 12.22
CA SER A 326 17.16 -10.59 12.93
C SER A 326 18.57 -10.68 13.53
N ALA A 327 18.69 -11.37 14.67
CA ALA A 327 20.01 -11.62 15.29
C ALA A 327 20.96 -12.38 14.34
N THR A 328 20.42 -13.26 13.48
CA THR A 328 21.15 -14.05 12.50
C THR A 328 21.54 -13.28 11.22
N ALA A 329 21.10 -12.03 11.07
CA ALA A 329 21.46 -11.24 9.90
C ALA A 329 22.96 -10.99 9.81
N PRO A 330 23.56 -11.02 8.61
CA PRO A 330 24.95 -10.67 8.40
C PRO A 330 25.26 -9.25 8.88
N THR A 331 26.48 -9.02 9.38
CA THR A 331 26.89 -7.71 9.91
C THR A 331 26.70 -6.60 8.88
N TRP A 332 27.16 -6.80 7.64
CA TRP A 332 26.99 -5.80 6.59
C TRP A 332 25.51 -5.42 6.32
N TRP A 333 24.59 -6.40 6.42
CA TRP A 333 23.16 -6.14 6.26
C TRP A 333 22.60 -5.28 7.38
N LYS A 334 22.99 -5.58 8.63
CA LYS A 334 22.62 -4.77 9.82
C LYS A 334 23.15 -3.34 9.71
N ASP A 335 24.42 -3.19 9.33
CA ASP A 335 25.09 -1.89 9.25
C ASP A 335 24.43 -1.00 8.19
N TRP A 336 24.22 -1.54 6.99
CA TRP A 336 23.61 -0.75 5.91
C TRP A 336 22.13 -0.46 6.14
N SER A 337 21.36 -1.40 6.71
CA SER A 337 19.98 -1.09 7.11
C SER A 337 19.90 0.01 8.17
N ALA A 338 20.78 -0.02 9.15
CA ALA A 338 20.89 1.02 10.18
C ALA A 338 21.31 2.38 9.58
N GLN A 339 22.28 2.40 8.67
CA GLN A 339 22.73 3.62 8.01
C GLN A 339 21.64 4.23 7.11
N CYS A 340 20.86 3.42 6.40
CA CYS A 340 19.69 3.90 5.67
C CYS A 340 18.67 4.59 6.60
N MET A 341 18.57 4.15 7.86
CA MET A 341 17.67 4.70 8.86
C MET A 341 18.33 5.71 9.79
N ALA A 342 19.48 6.32 9.41
CA ALA A 342 20.14 7.36 10.20
C ALA A 342 19.15 8.47 10.57
N ALA A 343 19.35 9.06 11.76
CA ALA A 343 18.45 10.07 12.31
C ALA A 343 18.41 11.33 11.44
N ASP A 344 19.59 11.86 11.07
CA ASP A 344 19.67 12.95 10.10
C ASP A 344 19.57 12.38 8.68
N ALA A 345 18.69 12.95 7.89
CA ALA A 345 18.49 12.56 6.48
C ALA A 345 19.77 12.73 5.64
N LYS A 346 20.66 13.64 6.02
CA LYS A 346 21.94 13.90 5.33
C LYS A 346 22.97 12.78 5.53
N ASP A 347 22.86 12.05 6.63
CA ASP A 347 23.77 10.94 6.96
C ASP A 347 23.37 9.64 6.25
N ARG A 348 22.20 9.60 5.62
CA ARG A 348 21.74 8.44 4.87
C ARG A 348 22.46 8.33 3.53
N PRO A 349 22.80 7.11 3.07
CA PRO A 349 23.45 6.92 1.77
C PRO A 349 22.51 7.34 0.64
N THR A 350 23.09 7.70 -0.50
CA THR A 350 22.31 7.84 -1.74
C THR A 350 21.93 6.46 -2.30
N ALA A 351 20.87 6.41 -3.12
CA ALA A 351 20.49 5.17 -3.80
C ALA A 351 21.63 4.63 -4.68
N THR A 352 22.38 5.51 -5.37
CA THR A 352 23.55 5.14 -6.19
C THR A 352 24.65 4.52 -5.36
N LEU A 353 24.94 5.05 -4.16
CA LEU A 353 25.93 4.46 -3.26
C LEU A 353 25.49 3.06 -2.81
N LEU A 354 24.20 2.88 -2.48
CA LEU A 354 23.65 1.57 -2.10
C LEU A 354 23.75 0.54 -3.23
N VAL A 355 23.51 0.95 -4.48
CA VAL A 355 23.71 0.06 -5.65
C VAL A 355 25.13 -0.46 -5.65
N ASN A 356 26.16 0.42 -5.61
CA ASN A 356 27.56 0.01 -5.67
C ASN A 356 27.95 -0.92 -4.51
N VAL A 357 27.48 -0.60 -3.32
CA VAL A 357 27.76 -1.39 -2.11
C VAL A 357 27.12 -2.77 -2.20
N ILE A 358 25.84 -2.86 -2.48
CA ILE A 358 25.14 -4.15 -2.53
C ILE A 358 25.69 -5.02 -3.66
N GLU A 359 26.04 -4.43 -4.82
CA GLU A 359 26.71 -5.15 -5.91
C GLU A 359 28.02 -5.77 -5.48
N SER A 360 28.82 -5.11 -4.65
CA SER A 360 30.06 -5.67 -4.12
C SER A 360 29.86 -6.94 -3.28
N PHE A 361 28.74 -7.03 -2.56
CA PHE A 361 28.37 -8.22 -1.78
C PHE A 361 27.70 -9.32 -2.60
N THR A 362 27.04 -8.98 -3.71
CA THR A 362 26.38 -9.96 -4.58
C THR A 362 27.31 -10.53 -5.64
N SER A 363 28.37 -9.81 -6.00
CA SER A 363 29.36 -10.22 -7.01
C SER A 363 30.57 -10.96 -6.44
N ALA A 364 30.77 -10.92 -5.10
CA ALA A 364 31.84 -11.68 -4.47
C ALA A 364 31.57 -13.20 -4.60
N PRO A 365 32.47 -14.01 -5.15
CA PRO A 365 32.32 -15.46 -5.14
C PRO A 365 32.18 -15.90 -3.68
N SER A 366 31.16 -16.74 -3.40
CA SER A 366 30.92 -17.33 -2.09
C SER A 366 32.24 -17.89 -1.56
N GLN A 367 32.84 -17.17 -0.61
CA GLN A 367 33.89 -17.80 0.18
C GLN A 367 33.20 -18.82 1.07
N VAL A 368 33.25 -20.07 0.65
CA VAL A 368 32.83 -21.29 1.36
C VAL A 368 33.68 -21.46 2.61
#